data_12ea2fb3b42a89ea981e42fd74104b3a
#
_entry.id   12ea2fb3b42a89ea981e42fd74104b3a
#
_cell.length_a   1.000
_cell.length_b   1.000
_cell.length_c   1.000
_cell.angle_alpha   90.00
_cell.angle_beta   90.00
_cell.angle_gamma   90.00
#
_symmetry.space_group_name_H-M   'P 1'
#
loop_
_entity.id
_entity.type
_entity.pdbx_description
1 polymer ?
#
loop_
_entity_poly.entity_id
_entity_poly.type
_entity_poly.pdbx_seq_one_letter_code
_entity_poly.pdbx_strand_id
1 'polypeptide(L)'
;SDKIYYALEGSIYSAGTIVQWLRDNLQFFSKSSDSEIYLKDTGDSNEVLFSPAFNGLGAPYWNSKIRASFHNITRDTTRADLITAAFNSIIYQTKDILSAFENVNLKINELKVDGGMVENKTFVTNLTNLLNIVVKVPENKECTALGAALMAAIGKKLIGLSDLKEQTFEAVSYTHLTLPTRSYV
;
A
#
# COMPACT_ATOMS: atom_id res chain seq x y z
N SER A 1 -11.18 3.36 33.47
CA SER A 1 -11.90 4.51 32.87
C SER A 1 -12.10 4.23 31.39
N ASP A 2 -13.35 4.18 30.97
CA ASP A 2 -13.75 3.94 29.59
C ASP A 2 -13.40 5.17 28.74
N LYS A 3 -12.19 5.19 28.21
CA LYS A 3 -11.75 6.25 27.32
C LYS A 3 -12.21 5.91 25.92
N ILE A 4 -13.01 6.78 25.32
CA ILE A 4 -13.48 6.67 23.93
C ILE A 4 -12.35 7.20 23.02
N TYR A 5 -12.03 6.44 22.00
CA TYR A 5 -11.09 6.84 20.95
C TYR A 5 -11.87 6.93 19.63
N TYR A 6 -11.51 7.89 18.81
CA TYR A 6 -12.04 8.07 17.47
C TYR A 6 -10.97 7.73 16.44
N ALA A 7 -11.37 7.15 15.32
CA ALA A 7 -10.51 6.85 14.20
C ALA A 7 -11.16 7.33 12.89
N LEU A 8 -10.33 7.68 11.93
CA LEU A 8 -10.74 7.88 10.55
C LEU A 8 -10.32 6.65 9.73
N GLU A 9 -11.18 6.22 8.84
CA GLU A 9 -10.93 5.10 7.94
C GLU A 9 -11.12 5.54 6.49
N GLY A 10 -10.21 5.11 5.61
CA GLY A 10 -10.33 5.22 4.16
C GLY A 10 -10.20 3.85 3.53
N SER A 11 -11.06 3.49 2.59
CA SER A 11 -11.06 2.19 1.95
C SER A 11 -10.63 2.27 0.48
N ILE A 12 -9.64 1.46 0.11
CA ILE A 12 -9.22 1.18 -1.27
C ILE A 12 -9.89 -0.14 -1.68
N TYR A 13 -10.69 -0.13 -2.75
CA TYR A 13 -11.44 -1.33 -3.19
C TYR A 13 -10.56 -2.39 -3.84
N SER A 14 -9.43 -1.99 -4.42
CA SER A 14 -8.56 -2.88 -5.16
C SER A 14 -7.10 -2.64 -4.80
N ALA A 15 -6.49 -3.57 -4.08
CA ALA A 15 -5.07 -3.61 -3.78
C ALA A 15 -4.50 -4.98 -4.15
N GLY A 16 -4.49 -5.96 -3.26
CA GLY A 16 -4.05 -7.33 -3.55
C GLY A 16 -4.80 -8.00 -4.71
N THR A 17 -6.06 -7.63 -4.93
CA THR A 17 -6.86 -8.12 -6.08
C THR A 17 -6.28 -7.70 -7.42
N ILE A 18 -5.57 -6.56 -7.52
CA ILE A 18 -4.87 -6.14 -8.73
C ILE A 18 -3.75 -7.14 -9.05
N VAL A 19 -2.96 -7.52 -8.05
CA VAL A 19 -1.87 -8.49 -8.20
C VAL A 19 -2.43 -9.86 -8.63
N GLN A 20 -3.52 -10.29 -8.02
CA GLN A 20 -4.21 -11.52 -8.40
C GLN A 20 -4.71 -11.46 -9.85
N TRP A 21 -5.32 -10.36 -10.26
CA TRP A 21 -5.81 -10.17 -11.62
C TRP A 21 -4.69 -10.17 -12.66
N LEU A 22 -3.56 -9.52 -12.37
CA LEU A 22 -2.36 -9.56 -13.24
C LEU A 22 -1.81 -10.98 -13.39
N ARG A 23 -1.84 -11.78 -12.31
CA ARG A 23 -1.37 -13.17 -12.30
C ARG A 23 -2.37 -14.10 -12.97
N ASP A 24 -3.62 -14.10 -12.54
CA ASP A 24 -4.59 -15.16 -12.87
C ASP A 24 -5.31 -14.90 -14.20
N ASN A 25 -5.65 -13.65 -14.50
CA ASN A 25 -6.38 -13.28 -15.70
C ASN A 25 -5.46 -12.86 -16.86
N LEU A 26 -4.45 -12.02 -16.59
CA LEU A 26 -3.52 -11.57 -17.61
C LEU A 26 -2.31 -12.48 -17.76
N GLN A 27 -2.05 -13.37 -16.80
CA GLN A 27 -0.93 -14.31 -16.81
C GLN A 27 0.43 -13.62 -17.00
N PHE A 28 0.59 -12.44 -16.41
CA PHE A 28 1.80 -11.66 -16.54
C PHE A 28 2.97 -12.25 -15.75
N PHE A 29 2.69 -13.04 -14.72
CA PHE A 29 3.65 -13.82 -13.93
C PHE A 29 2.95 -15.03 -13.32
N SER A 30 3.72 -16.05 -12.92
CA SER A 30 3.17 -17.29 -12.39
C SER A 30 2.87 -17.23 -10.89
N LYS A 31 3.70 -16.51 -10.13
CA LYS A 31 3.55 -16.30 -8.68
C LYS A 31 3.55 -14.82 -8.38
N SER A 32 2.83 -14.41 -7.35
CA SER A 32 2.79 -13.00 -6.94
C SER A 32 4.16 -12.44 -6.58
N SER A 33 5.07 -13.27 -6.04
CA SER A 33 6.47 -12.92 -5.78
C SER A 33 7.25 -12.54 -7.03
N ASP A 34 6.90 -13.12 -8.18
CA ASP A 34 7.62 -12.87 -9.43
C ASP A 34 7.35 -11.45 -9.96
N SER A 35 6.33 -10.77 -9.44
CA SER A 35 6.02 -9.38 -9.81
C SER A 35 7.17 -8.41 -9.53
N GLU A 36 8.01 -8.69 -8.53
CA GLU A 36 9.14 -7.84 -8.16
C GLU A 36 10.15 -7.66 -9.30
N ILE A 37 10.35 -8.71 -10.12
CA ILE A 37 11.27 -8.68 -11.27
C ILE A 37 10.85 -7.65 -12.33
N TYR A 38 9.55 -7.36 -12.41
CA TYR A 38 8.98 -6.46 -13.41
C TYR A 38 8.79 -5.04 -12.90
N LEU A 39 8.81 -4.83 -11.57
CA LEU A 39 8.63 -3.50 -11.02
C LEU A 39 9.84 -2.62 -11.30
N LYS A 40 9.58 -1.44 -11.83
CA LYS A 40 10.57 -0.39 -12.04
C LYS A 40 10.62 0.54 -10.84
N ASP A 41 11.77 1.13 -10.61
CA ASP A 41 11.94 2.17 -9.60
C ASP A 41 11.15 3.44 -9.98
N THR A 42 10.78 4.22 -8.98
CA THR A 42 10.00 5.47 -9.15
C THR A 42 10.70 6.55 -10.00
N GLY A 43 11.96 6.38 -10.32
CA GLY A 43 12.72 7.31 -11.18
C GLY A 43 12.69 6.96 -12.66
N ASP A 44 12.23 5.76 -13.03
CA ASP A 44 12.09 5.37 -14.43
C ASP A 44 10.81 5.98 -15.00
N SER A 45 10.95 6.67 -16.13
CA SER A 45 9.84 7.38 -16.79
C SER A 45 8.81 6.40 -17.36
N ASN A 46 7.98 5.83 -16.48
CA ASN A 46 6.80 5.10 -16.91
C ASN A 46 5.61 6.05 -16.95
N GLU A 47 5.27 6.49 -18.15
CA GLU A 47 4.11 7.38 -18.37
C GLU A 47 2.77 6.63 -18.34
N VAL A 48 2.79 5.30 -18.33
CA VAL A 48 1.57 4.50 -18.25
C VAL A 48 0.93 4.64 -16.87
N LEU A 49 -0.35 4.94 -16.86
CA LEU A 49 -1.15 5.04 -15.66
C LEU A 49 -2.23 3.95 -15.66
N PHE A 50 -2.54 3.43 -14.49
CA PHE A 50 -3.65 2.48 -14.31
C PHE A 50 -4.68 3.07 -13.33
N SER A 51 -5.93 3.12 -13.77
CA SER A 51 -7.07 3.38 -12.89
C SER A 51 -7.61 2.04 -12.39
N PRO A 52 -7.50 1.72 -11.08
CA PRO A 52 -7.82 0.37 -10.57
C PRO A 52 -9.30 0.18 -10.22
N ALA A 53 -10.19 0.84 -10.93
CA ALA A 53 -11.62 0.90 -10.63
C ALA A 53 -12.40 -0.34 -11.10
N PHE A 54 -11.98 -1.56 -10.74
CA PHE A 54 -12.70 -2.79 -11.14
C PHE A 54 -14.18 -2.74 -10.71
N ASN A 55 -14.45 -2.29 -9.49
CA ASN A 55 -15.78 -2.09 -8.94
C ASN A 55 -16.04 -0.62 -8.58
N GLY A 56 -15.42 0.31 -9.31
CA GLY A 56 -15.38 1.71 -8.98
C GLY A 56 -14.20 2.08 -8.08
N LEU A 57 -14.15 3.33 -7.62
CA LEU A 57 -13.18 3.83 -6.65
C LEU A 57 -13.84 4.04 -5.29
N GLY A 58 -13.15 3.65 -4.22
CA GLY A 58 -13.52 3.91 -2.84
C GLY A 58 -13.14 5.32 -2.40
N ALA A 59 -12.67 5.45 -1.16
CA ALA A 59 -12.24 6.73 -0.61
C ALA A 59 -11.08 7.35 -1.42
N PRO A 60 -11.03 8.67 -1.59
CA PRO A 60 -12.03 9.68 -1.19
C PRO A 60 -13.13 9.91 -2.23
N TYR A 61 -13.12 9.20 -3.36
CA TYR A 61 -13.92 9.49 -4.55
C TYR A 61 -15.35 8.94 -4.49
N TRP A 62 -15.55 7.76 -3.89
CA TRP A 62 -16.83 7.06 -3.75
C TRP A 62 -17.61 6.97 -5.07
N ASN A 63 -16.92 6.62 -6.18
CA ASN A 63 -17.49 6.55 -7.52
C ASN A 63 -17.58 5.09 -8.01
N SER A 64 -18.79 4.53 -7.99
CA SER A 64 -19.08 3.16 -8.43
C SER A 64 -19.25 2.99 -9.95
N LYS A 65 -19.35 4.08 -10.70
CA LYS A 65 -19.69 4.06 -12.13
C LYS A 65 -18.49 3.88 -13.05
N ILE A 66 -17.32 4.31 -12.60
CA ILE A 66 -16.07 4.18 -13.39
C ILE A 66 -15.56 2.74 -13.39
N ARG A 67 -14.74 2.43 -14.38
CA ARG A 67 -14.13 1.10 -14.54
C ARG A 67 -12.64 1.23 -14.73
N ALA A 68 -11.94 0.11 -14.46
CA ALA A 68 -10.49 0.04 -14.59
C ALA A 68 -10.05 0.30 -16.04
N SER A 69 -8.96 1.04 -16.16
CA SER A 69 -8.39 1.37 -17.48
C SER A 69 -6.90 1.68 -17.38
N PHE A 70 -6.17 1.36 -18.43
CA PHE A 70 -4.82 1.86 -18.64
C PHE A 70 -4.86 3.11 -19.53
N HIS A 71 -4.00 4.08 -19.21
CA HIS A 71 -3.84 5.34 -19.93
C HIS A 71 -2.40 5.48 -20.42
N ASN A 72 -2.20 6.29 -21.46
CA ASN A 72 -0.89 6.60 -22.04
C ASN A 72 -0.14 5.35 -22.59
N ILE A 73 -0.86 4.36 -23.09
CA ILE A 73 -0.26 3.22 -23.77
C ILE A 73 0.25 3.65 -25.15
N THR A 74 1.50 3.28 -25.46
CA THR A 74 2.13 3.47 -26.78
C THR A 74 2.55 2.12 -27.36
N ARG A 75 3.11 2.11 -28.58
CA ARG A 75 3.67 0.90 -29.19
C ARG A 75 4.83 0.29 -28.39
N ASP A 76 5.54 1.14 -27.64
CA ASP A 76 6.73 0.74 -26.88
C ASP A 76 6.38 0.31 -25.45
N THR A 77 5.10 0.40 -25.06
CA THR A 77 4.64 -0.04 -23.74
C THR A 77 4.87 -1.54 -23.56
N THR A 78 5.61 -1.88 -22.54
CA THR A 78 5.96 -3.25 -22.19
C THR A 78 5.04 -3.83 -21.11
N ARG A 79 5.12 -5.14 -20.90
CA ARG A 79 4.46 -5.81 -19.77
C ARG A 79 4.94 -5.24 -18.43
N ALA A 80 6.22 -4.92 -18.30
CA ALA A 80 6.78 -4.32 -17.08
C ALA A 80 6.16 -2.93 -16.78
N ASP A 81 5.89 -2.13 -17.81
CA ASP A 81 5.22 -0.84 -17.66
C ASP A 81 3.80 -0.99 -17.14
N LEU A 82 3.05 -1.95 -17.66
CA LEU A 82 1.68 -2.23 -17.21
C LEU A 82 1.66 -2.74 -15.76
N ILE A 83 2.58 -3.64 -15.39
CA ILE A 83 2.70 -4.14 -14.01
C ILE A 83 3.07 -2.98 -13.07
N THR A 84 4.06 -2.18 -13.43
CA THR A 84 4.50 -1.02 -12.62
C THR A 84 3.37 -0.02 -12.43
N ALA A 85 2.65 0.32 -13.50
CA ALA A 85 1.49 1.21 -13.42
C ALA A 85 0.39 0.67 -12.49
N ALA A 86 0.14 -0.64 -12.53
CA ALA A 86 -0.86 -1.28 -11.68
C ALA A 86 -0.45 -1.24 -10.19
N PHE A 87 0.81 -1.50 -9.87
CA PHE A 87 1.30 -1.37 -8.49
C PHE A 87 1.32 0.10 -8.02
N ASN A 88 1.77 1.02 -8.87
CA ASN A 88 1.78 2.45 -8.53
C ASN A 88 0.38 3.01 -8.30
N SER A 89 -0.65 2.45 -8.94
CA SER A 89 -2.03 2.87 -8.73
C SER A 89 -2.49 2.69 -7.28
N ILE A 90 -1.97 1.66 -6.58
CA ILE A 90 -2.26 1.43 -5.16
C ILE A 90 -1.61 2.53 -4.31
N ILE A 91 -0.38 2.92 -4.67
CA ILE A 91 0.36 3.98 -3.98
C ILE A 91 -0.36 5.32 -4.16
N TYR A 92 -0.82 5.63 -5.38
CA TYR A 92 -1.57 6.86 -5.66
C TYR A 92 -2.88 6.92 -4.89
N GLN A 93 -3.66 5.83 -4.84
CA GLN A 93 -4.86 5.78 -4.01
C GLN A 93 -4.54 5.97 -2.51
N THR A 94 -3.45 5.37 -2.02
CA THR A 94 -3.00 5.58 -0.65
C THR A 94 -2.67 7.05 -0.40
N LYS A 95 -1.97 7.70 -1.34
CA LYS A 95 -1.67 9.14 -1.26
C LYS A 95 -2.93 9.99 -1.23
N ASP A 96 -3.93 9.65 -2.03
CA ASP A 96 -5.21 10.38 -2.06
C ASP A 96 -5.93 10.30 -0.71
N ILE A 97 -5.93 9.12 -0.06
CA ILE A 97 -6.48 8.96 1.30
C ILE A 97 -5.69 9.79 2.32
N LEU A 98 -4.36 9.74 2.28
CA LEU A 98 -3.53 10.55 3.17
C LEU A 98 -3.77 12.04 2.98
N SER A 99 -3.90 12.49 1.74
CA SER A 99 -4.26 13.88 1.41
C SER A 99 -5.65 14.26 1.94
N ALA A 100 -6.61 13.33 1.88
CA ALA A 100 -7.93 13.55 2.45
C ALA A 100 -7.88 13.68 4.00
N PHE A 101 -7.00 12.94 4.67
CA PHE A 101 -6.77 13.11 6.11
C PHE A 101 -6.11 14.45 6.44
N GLU A 102 -5.16 14.90 5.63
CA GLU A 102 -4.53 16.21 5.79
C GLU A 102 -5.54 17.36 5.67
N ASN A 103 -6.54 17.24 4.80
CA ASN A 103 -7.61 18.22 4.64
C ASN A 103 -8.48 18.39 5.91
N VAL A 104 -8.46 17.43 6.82
CA VAL A 104 -9.11 17.51 8.13
C VAL A 104 -8.08 17.73 9.27
N ASN A 105 -6.91 18.27 8.94
CA ASN A 105 -5.81 18.58 9.85
C ASN A 105 -5.20 17.34 10.56
N LEU A 106 -5.32 16.15 9.97
CA LEU A 106 -4.68 14.94 10.46
C LEU A 106 -3.43 14.65 9.60
N LYS A 107 -2.27 15.06 10.09
CA LYS A 107 -0.99 14.80 9.41
C LYS A 107 -0.45 13.42 9.79
N ILE A 108 -0.17 12.60 8.78
CA ILE A 108 0.43 11.28 8.94
C ILE A 108 1.93 11.37 8.61
N ASN A 109 2.79 11.05 9.56
CA ASN A 109 4.25 11.07 9.38
C ASN A 109 4.84 9.67 9.25
N GLU A 110 4.08 8.64 9.60
CA GLU A 110 4.49 7.24 9.60
C GLU A 110 3.33 6.38 9.12
N LEU A 111 3.60 5.44 8.24
CA LEU A 111 2.63 4.46 7.75
C LEU A 111 3.10 3.07 8.15
N LYS A 112 2.27 2.32 8.86
CA LYS A 112 2.49 0.90 9.12
C LYS A 112 1.70 0.10 8.09
N VAL A 113 2.38 -0.84 7.43
CA VAL A 113 1.80 -1.66 6.36
C VAL A 113 2.04 -3.13 6.63
N ASP A 114 1.05 -3.97 6.32
CA ASP A 114 1.14 -5.43 6.43
C ASP A 114 0.46 -6.13 5.24
N GLY A 115 0.45 -7.46 5.27
CA GLY A 115 -0.14 -8.29 4.23
C GLY A 115 0.84 -8.69 3.13
N GLY A 116 0.40 -9.54 2.20
CA GLY A 116 1.27 -10.18 1.21
C GLY A 116 2.00 -9.23 0.25
N MET A 117 1.48 -8.03 0.03
CA MET A 117 2.11 -7.07 -0.89
C MET A 117 3.41 -6.48 -0.34
N VAL A 118 3.56 -6.40 0.98
CA VAL A 118 4.77 -5.85 1.60
C VAL A 118 5.99 -6.80 1.52
N GLU A 119 5.79 -8.00 1.01
CA GLU A 119 6.89 -8.92 0.67
C GLU A 119 7.70 -8.42 -0.53
N ASN A 120 7.07 -7.66 -1.42
CA ASN A 120 7.72 -7.04 -2.55
C ASN A 120 8.46 -5.77 -2.09
N LYS A 121 9.79 -5.87 -1.99
CA LYS A 121 10.65 -4.78 -1.49
C LYS A 121 10.64 -3.57 -2.40
N THR A 122 10.61 -3.77 -3.71
CA THR A 122 10.53 -2.68 -4.69
C THR A 122 9.23 -1.91 -4.53
N PHE A 123 8.10 -2.59 -4.29
CA PHE A 123 6.84 -1.93 -3.99
C PHE A 123 6.91 -1.07 -2.72
N VAL A 124 7.48 -1.61 -1.62
CA VAL A 124 7.61 -0.85 -0.36
C VAL A 124 8.53 0.35 -0.52
N THR A 125 9.61 0.20 -1.28
CA THR A 125 10.52 1.31 -1.61
C THR A 125 9.80 2.40 -2.41
N ASN A 126 9.07 2.01 -3.45
CA ASN A 126 8.28 2.93 -4.26
C ASN A 126 7.17 3.63 -3.44
N LEU A 127 6.50 2.87 -2.56
CA LEU A 127 5.52 3.42 -1.63
C LEU A 127 6.13 4.52 -0.75
N THR A 128 7.29 4.23 -0.15
CA THR A 128 8.03 5.16 0.71
C THR A 128 8.44 6.42 -0.05
N ASN A 129 8.99 6.25 -1.24
CA ASN A 129 9.47 7.35 -2.08
C ASN A 129 8.32 8.26 -2.56
N LEU A 130 7.22 7.67 -3.04
CA LEU A 130 6.07 8.43 -3.58
C LEU A 130 5.26 9.12 -2.49
N LEU A 131 5.14 8.52 -1.31
CA LEU A 131 4.43 9.13 -0.18
C LEU A 131 5.31 10.11 0.59
N ASN A 132 6.63 9.99 0.50
CA ASN A 132 7.61 10.79 1.23
C ASN A 132 7.38 10.77 2.76
N ILE A 133 7.04 9.60 3.29
CA ILE A 133 6.86 9.34 4.72
C ILE A 133 7.57 8.05 5.11
N VAL A 134 7.81 7.87 6.40
CA VAL A 134 8.39 6.62 6.92
C VAL A 134 7.38 5.49 6.79
N VAL A 135 7.77 4.39 6.13
CA VAL A 135 6.96 3.17 6.04
C VAL A 135 7.58 2.09 6.92
N LYS A 136 6.77 1.52 7.80
CA LYS A 136 7.16 0.43 8.70
C LYS A 136 6.46 -0.86 8.31
N VAL A 137 7.26 -1.90 8.09
CA VAL A 137 6.79 -3.26 7.80
C VAL A 137 7.09 -4.13 9.02
N PRO A 138 6.08 -4.71 9.69
CA PRO A 138 6.30 -5.58 10.83
C PRO A 138 7.01 -6.88 10.38
N GLU A 139 7.82 -7.47 11.26
CA GLU A 139 8.44 -8.77 11.02
C GLU A 139 7.37 -9.87 10.88
N ASN A 140 6.37 -9.83 11.76
CA ASN A 140 5.20 -10.70 11.63
C ASN A 140 4.18 -10.05 10.68
N LYS A 141 4.01 -10.65 9.51
CA LYS A 141 3.12 -10.16 8.45
C LYS A 141 1.65 -10.56 8.63
N GLU A 142 1.37 -11.41 9.62
CA GLU A 142 0.02 -11.87 9.96
C GLU A 142 -0.57 -11.04 11.12
N CYS A 143 -0.47 -9.71 11.05
CA CYS A 143 -0.89 -8.80 12.12
C CYS A 143 -2.38 -8.94 12.46
N THR A 144 -3.23 -9.17 11.47
CA THR A 144 -4.67 -9.35 11.66
C THR A 144 -4.97 -10.60 12.47
N ALA A 145 -4.34 -11.74 12.13
CA ALA A 145 -4.51 -12.99 12.85
C ALA A 145 -3.96 -12.89 14.29
N LEU A 146 -2.80 -12.28 14.44
CA LEU A 146 -2.21 -12.02 15.76
C LEU A 146 -3.11 -11.13 16.61
N GLY A 147 -3.64 -10.05 16.04
CA GLY A 147 -4.56 -9.15 16.74
C GLY A 147 -5.82 -9.87 17.21
N ALA A 148 -6.43 -10.71 16.37
CA ALA A 148 -7.59 -11.50 16.72
C ALA A 148 -7.27 -12.49 17.87
N ALA A 149 -6.12 -13.17 17.81
CA ALA A 149 -5.67 -14.09 18.86
C ALA A 149 -5.45 -13.36 20.21
N LEU A 150 -4.81 -12.20 20.18
CA LEU A 150 -4.60 -11.38 21.37
C LEU A 150 -5.92 -10.91 21.99
N MET A 151 -6.88 -10.46 21.18
CA MET A 151 -8.21 -10.06 21.67
C MET A 151 -8.96 -11.26 22.27
N ALA A 152 -8.86 -12.44 21.67
CA ALA A 152 -9.45 -13.66 22.25
C ALA A 152 -8.80 -14.05 23.59
N ALA A 153 -7.48 -13.92 23.72
CA ALA A 153 -6.76 -14.18 24.94
C ALA A 153 -7.17 -13.21 26.08
N ILE A 154 -7.35 -11.93 25.75
CA ILE A 154 -7.86 -10.92 26.70
C ILE A 154 -9.30 -11.27 27.12
N GLY A 155 -10.17 -11.62 26.15
CA GLY A 155 -11.55 -12.00 26.45
C GLY A 155 -11.65 -13.24 27.37
N LYS A 156 -10.67 -14.14 27.29
CA LYS A 156 -10.52 -15.29 28.19
C LYS A 156 -9.75 -14.98 29.47
N LYS A 157 -9.31 -13.74 29.67
CA LYS A 157 -8.51 -13.30 30.82
C LYS A 157 -7.17 -14.06 30.97
N LEU A 158 -6.61 -14.54 29.86
CA LEU A 158 -5.29 -15.17 29.84
C LEU A 158 -4.16 -14.13 29.88
N ILE A 159 -4.40 -12.96 29.31
CA ILE A 159 -3.51 -11.79 29.33
C ILE A 159 -4.34 -10.55 29.64
N GLY A 160 -3.68 -9.48 30.12
CA GLY A 160 -4.29 -8.16 30.33
C GLY A 160 -4.03 -7.20 29.19
N LEU A 161 -4.79 -6.10 29.11
CA LEU A 161 -4.52 -5.01 28.15
C LEU A 161 -3.14 -4.35 28.37
N SER A 162 -2.61 -4.39 29.60
CA SER A 162 -1.26 -3.91 29.93
C SER A 162 -0.18 -4.69 29.17
N ASP A 163 -0.39 -6.00 29.01
CA ASP A 163 0.59 -6.90 28.43
C ASP A 163 0.77 -6.65 26.92
N LEU A 164 -0.23 -6.02 26.26
CA LEU A 164 -0.13 -5.59 24.87
C LEU A 164 0.84 -4.42 24.67
N LYS A 165 1.06 -3.59 25.68
CA LYS A 165 1.94 -2.42 25.58
C LYS A 165 3.41 -2.80 25.60
N GLU A 166 3.74 -3.96 26.13
CA GLU A 166 5.11 -4.48 26.20
C GLU A 166 5.52 -5.25 24.93
N GLN A 167 4.56 -5.64 24.11
CA GLN A 167 4.86 -6.25 22.81
C GLN A 167 5.28 -5.15 21.83
N THR A 168 6.56 -4.83 21.82
CA THR A 168 7.18 -4.05 20.75
C THR A 168 7.15 -4.89 19.48
N PHE A 169 6.27 -4.54 18.53
CA PHE A 169 6.32 -5.13 17.21
C PHE A 169 7.59 -4.64 16.53
N GLU A 170 8.59 -5.51 16.44
CA GLU A 170 9.76 -5.23 15.62
C GLU A 170 9.31 -4.99 14.19
N ALA A 171 9.80 -3.91 13.60
CA ALA A 171 9.44 -3.51 12.25
C ALA A 171 10.66 -2.97 11.51
N VAL A 172 10.77 -3.34 10.25
CA VAL A 172 11.75 -2.75 9.34
C VAL A 172 11.22 -1.39 8.88
N SER A 173 12.04 -0.35 9.08
CA SER A 173 11.70 1.01 8.67
C SER A 173 12.32 1.31 7.31
N TYR A 174 11.49 1.75 6.37
CA TYR A 174 11.92 2.27 5.08
C TYR A 174 11.84 3.79 5.13
N THR A 175 12.92 4.45 4.73
CA THR A 175 12.98 5.91 4.60
C THR A 175 13.17 6.26 3.13
N HIS A 176 12.60 7.37 2.69
CA HIS A 176 12.73 7.82 1.31
C HIS A 176 14.21 8.08 0.96
N LEU A 177 14.58 7.72 -0.25
CA LEU A 177 15.88 8.09 -0.79
C LEU A 177 15.82 9.59 -1.10
N THR A 178 16.71 10.38 -0.48
CA THR A 178 16.99 11.73 -0.93
C THR A 178 17.69 11.60 -2.28
N LEU A 179 16.94 11.75 -3.37
CA LEU A 179 17.55 11.87 -4.70
C LEU A 179 18.45 13.11 -4.65
N PRO A 180 19.73 12.99 -5.10
CA PRO A 180 20.56 14.17 -5.27
C PRO A 180 19.80 15.10 -6.22
N THR A 181 19.53 16.33 -5.77
CA THR A 181 18.98 17.39 -6.60
C THR A 181 19.86 17.51 -7.84
N ARG A 182 19.37 17.03 -8.99
CA ARG A 182 19.99 17.37 -10.26
C ARG A 182 19.79 18.89 -10.40
N SER A 183 20.86 19.64 -10.13
CA SER A 183 20.94 21.00 -10.58
C SER A 183 20.93 20.98 -12.11
N TYR A 184 19.84 21.36 -12.71
CA TYR A 184 19.83 21.72 -14.12
C TYR A 184 20.62 23.05 -14.22
N VAL A 185 21.84 22.95 -14.75
CA VAL A 185 22.61 24.08 -15.27
C VAL A 185 22.24 24.24 -16.73
#